data_7572e07ea46882c30f749e284016fc1b
#
_entry.id   7572e07ea46882c30f749e284016fc1b
#
_cell.length_a   1.000
_cell.length_b   1.000
_cell.length_c   1.000
_cell.angle_alpha   90.00
_cell.angle_beta   90.00
_cell.angle_gamma   90.00
#
_symmetry.space_group_name_H-M   'P 1'
#
loop_
_entity.id
_entity.type
_entity.pdbx_description
1 polymer ?
#
loop_
_entity_poly.entity_id
_entity_poly.type
_entity_poly.pdbx_seq_one_letter_code
_entity_poly.pdbx_strand_id
1 'polypeptide(L)'
;MVTTLVRDLMHRGVVKCEPDNSLGKVAKLLAEHHVHSLFIFNEEQLPIGVITDFDVMAGEWLSGDPESLAVMRDMTARELMSSPVEMVEIDTAASEAAKRMQEGGIRRLLVVENDLPVGVISVSDFLSDIAAKSILRRELVSDVMSDAYLVCRDKTSVTAAARAMSDSGWRSVVVVDPHGKPLGVFSGLDLLSFPDQERIPDTVLVTEVMHPPLMIDMDATLQEAAQMMIDHHHHRILVVDPTHADSLPLGVISSFDVVSEMARPDSVWQQG
;
A
#
# COMPACT_ATOMS: atom_id res chain seq x y z
N MET A 1 -17.84 -20.71 -14.76
CA MET A 1 -16.94 -20.57 -13.59
C MET A 1 -17.75 -19.93 -12.45
N VAL A 2 -17.47 -20.25 -11.20
CA VAL A 2 -18.16 -19.60 -10.07
C VAL A 2 -17.55 -18.21 -9.92
N THR A 3 -18.38 -17.17 -9.90
CA THR A 3 -17.94 -15.79 -9.71
C THR A 3 -17.43 -15.63 -8.26
N THR A 4 -16.19 -15.20 -8.08
CA THR A 4 -15.64 -14.86 -6.78
C THR A 4 -16.32 -13.59 -6.28
N LEU A 5 -16.84 -13.60 -5.07
CA LEU A 5 -17.50 -12.46 -4.43
C LEU A 5 -16.57 -11.80 -3.40
N VAL A 6 -16.87 -10.57 -3.02
CA VAL A 6 -16.16 -9.84 -1.97
C VAL A 6 -16.09 -10.65 -0.68
N ARG A 7 -17.17 -11.35 -0.30
CA ARG A 7 -17.23 -12.21 0.90
C ARG A 7 -16.20 -13.33 0.94
N ASP A 8 -15.75 -13.77 -0.24
CA ASP A 8 -14.82 -14.90 -0.37
C ASP A 8 -13.36 -14.48 -0.15
N LEU A 9 -13.07 -13.17 -0.28
CA LEU A 9 -11.72 -12.60 -0.20
C LEU A 9 -11.53 -11.70 1.01
N MET A 10 -12.57 -11.00 1.47
CA MET A 10 -12.49 -9.97 2.51
C MET A 10 -12.02 -10.48 3.86
N HIS A 11 -11.42 -9.62 4.66
CA HIS A 11 -11.24 -9.83 6.09
C HIS A 11 -12.47 -9.39 6.87
N ARG A 12 -12.97 -10.25 7.77
CA ARG A 12 -14.07 -9.89 8.67
C ARG A 12 -13.57 -9.05 9.82
N GLY A 13 -14.40 -8.09 10.23
CA GLY A 13 -14.10 -7.13 11.27
C GLY A 13 -13.47 -5.85 10.71
N VAL A 14 -13.64 -4.76 11.45
CA VAL A 14 -13.15 -3.44 11.09
C VAL A 14 -12.41 -2.85 12.27
N VAL A 15 -11.15 -2.50 12.10
CA VAL A 15 -10.43 -1.76 13.13
C VAL A 15 -10.89 -0.30 13.07
N LYS A 16 -11.52 0.13 14.15
CA LYS A 16 -12.13 1.46 14.25
C LYS A 16 -11.20 2.46 14.91
N CYS A 17 -11.34 3.70 14.50
CA CYS A 17 -10.71 4.86 15.09
C CYS A 17 -11.76 5.94 15.37
N GLU A 18 -11.59 6.68 16.45
CA GLU A 18 -12.44 7.84 16.75
C GLU A 18 -11.92 9.09 16.04
N PRO A 19 -12.80 10.02 15.63
CA PRO A 19 -12.41 11.21 14.89
C PRO A 19 -11.37 12.08 15.61
N ASP A 20 -11.46 12.15 16.93
CA ASP A 20 -10.62 13.00 17.79
C ASP A 20 -9.37 12.29 18.31
N ASN A 21 -9.09 11.07 17.83
CA ASN A 21 -7.82 10.40 18.16
C ASN A 21 -6.65 11.16 17.51
N SER A 22 -5.60 11.41 18.30
CA SER A 22 -4.36 12.03 17.81
C SER A 22 -3.62 11.09 16.85
N LEU A 23 -2.75 11.66 15.99
CA LEU A 23 -1.91 10.87 15.08
C LEU A 23 -1.09 9.80 15.80
N GLY A 24 -0.52 10.12 16.95
CA GLY A 24 0.22 9.14 17.74
C GLY A 24 -0.66 7.95 18.17
N LYS A 25 -1.94 8.19 18.48
CA LYS A 25 -2.90 7.10 18.75
C LYS A 25 -3.23 6.30 17.51
N VAL A 26 -3.38 6.96 16.36
CA VAL A 26 -3.60 6.31 15.07
C VAL A 26 -2.42 5.41 14.71
N ALA A 27 -1.19 5.93 14.77
CA ALA A 27 0.04 5.17 14.52
C ALA A 27 0.12 3.91 15.39
N LYS A 28 -0.17 4.06 16.69
CA LYS A 28 -0.19 2.95 17.64
C LYS A 28 -1.23 1.88 17.25
N LEU A 29 -2.45 2.27 16.90
CA LEU A 29 -3.50 1.34 16.48
C LEU A 29 -3.13 0.60 15.18
N LEU A 30 -2.54 1.29 14.19
CA LEU A 30 -2.05 0.67 12.97
C LEU A 30 -1.00 -0.42 13.27
N ALA A 31 -0.04 -0.09 14.15
CA ALA A 31 1.01 -1.02 14.54
C ALA A 31 0.50 -2.20 15.36
N GLU A 32 -0.34 -1.95 16.39
CA GLU A 32 -0.90 -2.99 17.27
C GLU A 32 -1.76 -4.02 16.53
N HIS A 33 -2.52 -3.56 15.54
CA HIS A 33 -3.40 -4.43 14.75
C HIS A 33 -2.76 -4.95 13.46
N HIS A 34 -1.51 -4.56 13.16
CA HIS A 34 -0.79 -4.90 11.92
C HIS A 34 -1.62 -4.59 10.67
N VAL A 35 -2.28 -3.41 10.65
CA VAL A 35 -3.09 -2.95 9.52
C VAL A 35 -2.54 -1.67 8.93
N HIS A 36 -2.80 -1.44 7.65
CA HIS A 36 -2.36 -0.25 6.90
C HIS A 36 -3.39 0.89 6.90
N SER A 37 -4.52 0.71 7.54
CA SER A 37 -5.56 1.75 7.66
C SER A 37 -6.53 1.47 8.79
N LEU A 38 -7.13 2.56 9.25
CA LEU A 38 -8.25 2.54 10.19
C LEU A 38 -9.44 3.25 9.56
N PHE A 39 -10.63 2.76 9.85
CA PHE A 39 -11.87 3.44 9.50
C PHE A 39 -12.34 4.27 10.68
N ILE A 40 -12.71 5.53 10.39
CA ILE A 40 -13.11 6.50 11.39
C ILE A 40 -14.63 6.49 11.48
N PHE A 41 -15.12 6.29 12.69
CA PHE A 41 -16.54 6.23 13.00
C PHE A 41 -16.95 7.38 13.91
N ASN A 42 -18.09 8.00 13.60
CA ASN A 42 -18.68 9.01 14.48
C ASN A 42 -19.39 8.39 15.69
N GLU A 43 -19.96 9.21 16.57
CA GLU A 43 -20.70 8.77 17.76
C GLU A 43 -21.92 7.89 17.42
N GLU A 44 -22.51 8.08 16.24
CA GLU A 44 -23.64 7.30 15.73
C GLU A 44 -23.20 5.97 15.09
N GLN A 45 -21.91 5.62 15.18
CA GLN A 45 -21.30 4.44 14.59
C GLN A 45 -21.37 4.41 13.05
N LEU A 46 -21.45 5.56 12.41
CA LEU A 46 -21.37 5.70 10.96
C LEU A 46 -19.92 5.88 10.52
N PRO A 47 -19.44 5.21 9.46
CA PRO A 47 -18.11 5.40 8.91
C PRO A 47 -18.04 6.76 8.19
N ILE A 48 -17.17 7.63 8.67
CA ILE A 48 -17.03 9.01 8.15
C ILE A 48 -15.72 9.27 7.42
N GLY A 49 -14.74 8.40 7.57
CA GLY A 49 -13.43 8.57 6.92
C GLY A 49 -12.55 7.33 7.04
N VAL A 50 -11.44 7.37 6.34
CA VAL A 50 -10.35 6.39 6.39
C VAL A 50 -9.04 7.12 6.54
N ILE A 51 -8.16 6.61 7.42
CA ILE A 51 -6.79 7.11 7.62
C ILE A 51 -5.81 5.95 7.43
N THR A 52 -4.68 6.21 6.78
CA THR A 52 -3.70 5.21 6.41
C THR A 52 -2.34 5.48 7.06
N ASP A 53 -1.45 4.47 7.03
CA ASP A 53 -0.04 4.60 7.37
C ASP A 53 0.64 5.75 6.61
N PHE A 54 0.24 5.98 5.34
CA PHE A 54 0.77 7.07 4.53
C PHE A 54 0.35 8.45 5.04
N ASP A 55 -0.89 8.60 5.51
CA ASP A 55 -1.39 9.86 6.08
C ASP A 55 -0.66 10.19 7.39
N VAL A 56 -0.42 9.16 8.23
CA VAL A 56 0.37 9.29 9.46
C VAL A 56 1.81 9.68 9.13
N MET A 57 2.44 9.00 8.15
CA MET A 57 3.79 9.35 7.71
C MET A 57 3.86 10.80 7.22
N ALA A 58 2.91 11.23 6.40
CA ALA A 58 2.85 12.61 5.93
C ALA A 58 2.70 13.59 7.10
N GLY A 59 1.96 13.23 8.16
CA GLY A 59 1.79 14.04 9.36
C GLY A 59 3.03 14.08 10.26
N GLU A 60 3.71 12.97 10.47
CA GLU A 60 4.79 12.87 11.47
C GLU A 60 6.20 13.16 10.93
N TRP A 61 6.45 12.96 9.63
CA TRP A 61 7.82 12.91 9.10
C TRP A 61 8.18 14.01 8.10
N LEU A 62 7.25 14.91 7.80
CA LEU A 62 7.49 15.96 6.78
C LEU A 62 8.30 17.15 7.30
N SER A 63 8.43 17.33 8.59
CA SER A 63 9.15 18.47 9.15
C SER A 63 10.35 18.03 10.01
N GLY A 64 11.54 18.56 9.70
CA GLY A 64 12.69 18.47 10.58
C GLY A 64 12.63 19.49 11.74
N ASP A 65 11.59 20.33 11.79
CA ASP A 65 11.39 21.32 12.83
C ASP A 65 10.53 20.75 13.97
N PRO A 66 11.08 20.68 15.22
CA PRO A 66 10.39 20.12 16.38
C PRO A 66 9.05 20.78 16.72
N GLU A 67 8.89 22.10 16.45
CA GLU A 67 7.65 22.82 16.73
C GLU A 67 6.56 22.39 15.74
N SER A 68 6.88 22.29 14.46
CA SER A 68 5.98 21.80 13.43
C SER A 68 5.58 20.35 13.68
N LEU A 69 6.51 19.48 14.08
CA LEU A 69 6.23 18.08 14.43
C LEU A 69 5.29 17.98 15.64
N ALA A 70 5.45 18.84 16.64
CA ALA A 70 4.55 18.86 17.79
C ALA A 70 3.11 19.22 17.38
N VAL A 71 2.95 20.23 16.53
CA VAL A 71 1.63 20.62 16.00
C VAL A 71 1.00 19.47 15.17
N MET A 72 1.79 18.81 14.34
CA MET A 72 1.28 17.72 13.51
C MET A 72 0.89 16.48 14.34
N ARG A 73 1.62 16.18 15.42
CA ARG A 73 1.27 15.09 16.35
C ARG A 73 -0.04 15.32 17.11
N ASP A 74 -0.39 16.58 17.33
CA ASP A 74 -1.63 16.98 17.96
C ASP A 74 -2.82 17.00 16.99
N MET A 75 -2.57 16.88 15.66
CA MET A 75 -3.64 16.74 14.68
C MET A 75 -4.46 15.48 14.95
N THR A 76 -5.74 15.60 14.68
CA THR A 76 -6.70 14.52 14.90
C THR A 76 -6.87 13.67 13.63
N ALA A 77 -7.37 12.45 13.80
CA ALA A 77 -7.72 11.58 12.68
C ALA A 77 -8.71 12.27 11.72
N ARG A 78 -9.63 13.07 12.22
CA ARG A 78 -10.61 13.85 11.45
C ARG A 78 -9.96 14.84 10.48
N GLU A 79 -8.86 15.48 10.91
CA GLU A 79 -8.19 16.50 10.12
C GLU A 79 -7.40 15.93 8.96
N LEU A 80 -6.99 14.66 9.05
CA LEU A 80 -6.17 13.98 8.05
C LEU A 80 -6.88 12.86 7.28
N MET A 81 -8.06 12.44 7.73
CA MET A 81 -8.78 11.36 7.06
C MET A 81 -9.20 11.73 5.64
N SER A 82 -9.18 10.75 4.76
CA SER A 82 -9.86 10.82 3.47
C SER A 82 -11.37 10.56 3.68
N SER A 83 -12.23 11.33 3.02
CA SER A 83 -13.70 11.25 3.09
C SER A 83 -14.29 11.60 1.72
N PRO A 84 -15.42 10.98 1.31
CA PRO A 84 -16.20 9.96 2.02
C PRO A 84 -15.51 8.58 2.04
N VAL A 85 -16.04 7.66 2.87
CA VAL A 85 -15.61 6.26 2.87
C VAL A 85 -16.22 5.55 1.69
N GLU A 86 -15.36 4.91 0.88
CA GLU A 86 -15.82 4.03 -0.21
C GLU A 86 -16.22 2.66 0.35
N MET A 87 -17.43 2.24 0.01
CA MET A 87 -18.06 1.02 0.54
C MET A 87 -18.46 0.07 -0.59
N VAL A 88 -18.53 -1.21 -0.27
CA VAL A 88 -18.98 -2.26 -1.19
C VAL A 88 -19.82 -3.29 -0.45
N GLU A 89 -20.92 -3.74 -1.08
CA GLU A 89 -21.75 -4.83 -0.55
C GLU A 89 -21.00 -6.16 -0.58
N ILE A 90 -21.23 -6.97 0.45
CA ILE A 90 -20.56 -8.25 0.67
C ILE A 90 -20.75 -9.25 -0.51
N ASP A 91 -21.86 -9.11 -1.24
CA ASP A 91 -22.23 -9.97 -2.38
C ASP A 91 -21.79 -9.40 -3.73
N THR A 92 -21.05 -8.29 -3.74
CA THR A 92 -20.50 -7.74 -4.99
C THR A 92 -19.43 -8.68 -5.56
N ALA A 93 -19.35 -8.76 -6.90
CA ALA A 93 -18.28 -9.48 -7.57
C ALA A 93 -16.89 -8.87 -7.22
N ALA A 94 -15.90 -9.72 -6.97
CA ALA A 94 -14.55 -9.28 -6.66
C ALA A 94 -13.95 -8.38 -7.76
N SER A 95 -14.22 -8.69 -9.03
CA SER A 95 -13.79 -7.87 -10.18
C SER A 95 -14.40 -6.46 -10.17
N GLU A 96 -15.64 -6.31 -9.72
CA GLU A 96 -16.27 -4.99 -9.56
C GLU A 96 -15.64 -4.21 -8.40
N ALA A 97 -15.30 -4.87 -7.29
CA ALA A 97 -14.56 -4.23 -6.20
C ALA A 97 -13.15 -3.78 -6.64
N ALA A 98 -12.44 -4.63 -7.41
CA ALA A 98 -11.14 -4.27 -8.00
C ALA A 98 -11.26 -3.05 -8.92
N LYS A 99 -12.32 -3.00 -9.75
CA LYS A 99 -12.59 -1.87 -10.64
C LYS A 99 -12.84 -0.56 -9.88
N ARG A 100 -13.62 -0.60 -8.79
CA ARG A 100 -13.82 0.58 -7.93
C ARG A 100 -12.53 1.06 -7.30
N MET A 101 -11.68 0.14 -6.86
CA MET A 101 -10.36 0.49 -6.34
C MET A 101 -9.49 1.17 -7.40
N GLN A 102 -9.48 0.64 -8.63
CA GLN A 102 -8.72 1.20 -9.75
C GLN A 102 -9.24 2.60 -10.13
N GLU A 103 -10.54 2.76 -10.37
CA GLU A 103 -11.15 4.02 -10.77
C GLU A 103 -11.01 5.11 -9.71
N GLY A 104 -11.12 4.74 -8.42
CA GLY A 104 -10.96 5.66 -7.28
C GLY A 104 -9.50 5.91 -6.88
N GLY A 105 -8.53 5.18 -7.44
CA GLY A 105 -7.13 5.23 -6.99
C GLY A 105 -6.95 4.79 -5.54
N ILE A 106 -7.90 4.01 -5.00
CA ILE A 106 -7.94 3.57 -3.61
C ILE A 106 -7.53 2.10 -3.48
N ARG A 107 -7.00 1.72 -2.33
CA ARG A 107 -6.43 0.39 -2.11
C ARG A 107 -7.29 -0.51 -1.24
N ARG A 108 -8.44 -0.03 -0.77
CA ARG A 108 -9.36 -0.76 0.11
C ARG A 108 -10.75 -0.18 0.09
N LEU A 109 -11.71 -1.04 0.40
CA LEU A 109 -13.12 -0.70 0.53
C LEU A 109 -13.64 -1.23 1.87
N LEU A 110 -14.53 -0.47 2.50
CA LEU A 110 -15.29 -0.95 3.64
C LEU A 110 -16.38 -1.90 3.12
N VAL A 111 -16.42 -3.12 3.65
CA VAL A 111 -17.44 -4.08 3.26
C VAL A 111 -18.65 -3.94 4.17
N VAL A 112 -19.81 -3.83 3.55
CA VAL A 112 -21.10 -3.72 4.26
C VAL A 112 -22.01 -4.88 3.92
N GLU A 113 -22.88 -5.23 4.86
CA GLU A 113 -23.98 -6.17 4.70
C GLU A 113 -25.22 -5.55 5.32
N ASN A 114 -26.25 -5.27 4.52
CA ASN A 114 -27.45 -4.52 4.93
C ASN A 114 -27.09 -3.16 5.58
N ASP A 115 -26.24 -2.38 4.94
CA ASP A 115 -25.71 -1.09 5.39
C ASP A 115 -24.86 -1.13 6.68
N LEU A 116 -24.56 -2.32 7.21
CA LEU A 116 -23.73 -2.48 8.40
C LEU A 116 -22.29 -2.87 8.02
N PRO A 117 -21.27 -2.17 8.54
CA PRO A 117 -19.88 -2.52 8.33
C PRO A 117 -19.53 -3.90 8.90
N VAL A 118 -19.12 -4.83 8.05
CA VAL A 118 -18.82 -6.22 8.43
C VAL A 118 -17.37 -6.64 8.22
N GLY A 119 -16.61 -5.86 7.42
CA GLY A 119 -15.22 -6.16 7.12
C GLY A 119 -14.55 -5.16 6.21
N VAL A 120 -13.38 -5.53 5.72
CA VAL A 120 -12.55 -4.74 4.80
C VAL A 120 -12.07 -5.64 3.69
N ILE A 121 -12.08 -5.15 2.45
CA ILE A 121 -11.38 -5.76 1.33
C ILE A 121 -10.32 -4.79 0.83
N SER A 122 -9.11 -5.29 0.60
CA SER A 122 -7.95 -4.54 0.15
C SER A 122 -7.29 -5.18 -1.06
N VAL A 123 -6.41 -4.46 -1.74
CA VAL A 123 -5.65 -5.02 -2.88
C VAL A 123 -4.87 -6.28 -2.51
N SER A 124 -4.43 -6.44 -1.27
CA SER A 124 -3.71 -7.63 -0.82
C SER A 124 -4.57 -8.90 -0.84
N ASP A 125 -5.87 -8.76 -0.60
CA ASP A 125 -6.80 -9.89 -0.52
C ASP A 125 -7.02 -10.56 -1.87
N PHE A 126 -6.84 -9.80 -2.96
CA PHE A 126 -6.95 -10.31 -4.33
C PHE A 126 -5.73 -11.13 -4.76
N LEU A 127 -4.55 -10.87 -4.19
CA LEU A 127 -3.31 -11.54 -4.60
C LEU A 127 -3.42 -13.07 -4.48
N SER A 128 -4.05 -13.57 -3.42
CA SER A 128 -4.24 -15.01 -3.20
C SER A 128 -5.12 -15.65 -4.29
N ASP A 129 -6.16 -14.94 -4.73
CA ASP A 129 -7.03 -15.41 -5.82
C ASP A 129 -6.30 -15.42 -7.17
N ILE A 130 -5.48 -14.40 -7.43
CA ILE A 130 -4.67 -14.29 -8.64
C ILE A 130 -3.58 -15.38 -8.66
N ALA A 131 -2.88 -15.60 -7.56
CA ALA A 131 -1.85 -16.62 -7.46
C ALA A 131 -2.41 -18.04 -7.62
N ALA A 132 -3.63 -18.31 -7.13
CA ALA A 132 -4.27 -19.61 -7.20
C ALA A 132 -4.88 -19.94 -8.57
N LYS A 133 -5.26 -18.93 -9.37
CA LYS A 133 -5.91 -19.13 -10.66
C LYS A 133 -4.90 -19.32 -11.77
N SER A 134 -5.05 -20.44 -12.53
CA SER A 134 -4.31 -20.64 -13.77
C SER A 134 -4.86 -19.65 -14.83
N ILE A 135 -4.11 -18.58 -15.07
CA ILE A 135 -4.47 -17.55 -16.07
C ILE A 135 -4.26 -18.13 -17.46
N LEU A 136 -5.29 -18.13 -18.29
CA LEU A 136 -5.25 -18.63 -19.68
C LEU A 136 -4.43 -17.72 -20.61
N ARG A 137 -4.28 -16.44 -20.27
CA ARG A 137 -3.36 -15.49 -20.89
C ARG A 137 -2.19 -15.26 -19.94
N ARG A 138 -0.98 -15.44 -20.45
CA ARG A 138 0.25 -15.05 -19.77
C ARG A 138 0.37 -13.53 -19.88
N GLU A 139 -0.12 -12.83 -18.90
CA GLU A 139 0.17 -11.41 -18.73
C GLU A 139 1.54 -11.32 -18.06
N LEU A 140 2.47 -10.69 -18.74
CA LEU A 140 3.84 -10.52 -18.26
C LEU A 140 3.91 -9.33 -17.31
N VAL A 141 4.86 -9.37 -16.41
CA VAL A 141 5.18 -8.25 -15.52
C VAL A 141 5.48 -6.98 -16.32
N SER A 142 6.20 -7.10 -17.45
CA SER A 142 6.51 -5.98 -18.35
C SER A 142 5.30 -5.30 -18.98
N ASP A 143 4.14 -5.99 -19.09
CA ASP A 143 2.93 -5.43 -19.67
C ASP A 143 2.18 -4.51 -18.69
N VAL A 144 2.50 -4.62 -17.38
CA VAL A 144 1.70 -4.02 -16.29
C VAL A 144 2.53 -3.14 -15.37
N MET A 145 3.86 -3.37 -15.30
CA MET A 145 4.75 -2.60 -14.45
C MET A 145 4.67 -1.11 -14.72
N SER A 146 4.93 -0.30 -13.69
CA SER A 146 5.21 1.12 -13.85
C SER A 146 6.69 1.32 -14.13
N ASP A 147 7.02 2.04 -15.20
CA ASP A 147 8.38 2.48 -15.53
C ASP A 147 8.79 3.74 -14.74
N ALA A 148 7.80 4.41 -14.14
CA ALA A 148 8.02 5.52 -13.23
C ALA A 148 8.06 5.03 -11.78
N TYR A 149 9.09 5.40 -11.03
CA TYR A 149 9.25 5.14 -9.60
C TYR A 149 10.20 6.14 -8.96
N LEU A 150 10.06 6.33 -7.66
CA LEU A 150 10.91 7.24 -6.91
C LEU A 150 12.23 6.56 -6.54
N VAL A 151 13.34 7.27 -6.72
CA VAL A 151 14.70 6.77 -6.41
C VAL A 151 15.40 7.73 -5.46
N CYS A 152 16.11 7.19 -4.49
CA CYS A 152 17.05 7.95 -3.67
C CYS A 152 18.40 7.24 -3.54
N ARG A 153 19.39 7.95 -3.01
CA ARG A 153 20.73 7.40 -2.77
C ARG A 153 20.84 6.79 -1.38
N ASP A 154 21.83 5.92 -1.22
CA ASP A 154 22.21 5.25 0.03
C ASP A 154 22.44 6.21 1.22
N LYS A 155 22.85 7.45 0.93
CA LYS A 155 23.09 8.52 1.94
C LYS A 155 21.91 9.47 2.15
N THR A 156 20.75 9.17 1.58
CA THR A 156 19.54 9.97 1.80
C THR A 156 19.04 9.74 3.23
N SER A 157 18.69 10.84 3.92
CA SER A 157 18.06 10.71 5.23
C SER A 157 16.62 10.23 5.11
N VAL A 158 16.13 9.56 6.14
CA VAL A 158 14.73 9.10 6.22
C VAL A 158 13.76 10.25 6.03
N THR A 159 14.00 11.40 6.68
CA THR A 159 13.16 12.60 6.54
C THR A 159 13.11 13.11 5.10
N ALA A 160 14.24 13.13 4.39
CA ALA A 160 14.27 13.56 2.99
C ALA A 160 13.52 12.59 2.07
N ALA A 161 13.66 11.28 2.29
CA ALA A 161 12.94 10.27 1.54
C ALA A 161 11.42 10.32 1.80
N ALA A 162 11.00 10.45 3.07
CA ALA A 162 9.61 10.60 3.45
C ALA A 162 8.95 11.83 2.82
N ARG A 163 9.67 12.96 2.82
CA ARG A 163 9.22 14.20 2.16
C ARG A 163 9.04 13.99 0.66
N ALA A 164 10.03 13.40 -0.01
CA ALA A 164 9.94 13.12 -1.45
C ALA A 164 8.77 12.19 -1.80
N MET A 165 8.50 11.18 -0.96
CA MET A 165 7.34 10.29 -1.11
C MET A 165 6.03 11.07 -0.97
N SER A 166 5.90 11.93 0.04
CA SER A 166 4.71 12.73 0.27
C SER A 166 4.46 13.73 -0.87
N ASP A 167 5.48 14.48 -1.27
CA ASP A 167 5.38 15.51 -2.32
C ASP A 167 5.00 14.91 -3.68
N SER A 168 5.46 13.69 -3.96
CA SER A 168 5.20 12.98 -5.21
C SER A 168 3.97 12.08 -5.19
N GLY A 169 3.38 11.80 -4.01
CA GLY A 169 2.30 10.83 -3.84
C GLY A 169 2.76 9.35 -3.95
N TRP A 170 4.07 9.10 -4.04
CA TRP A 170 4.61 7.74 -4.07
C TRP A 170 4.67 7.13 -2.67
N ARG A 171 4.31 5.85 -2.56
CA ARG A 171 4.25 5.14 -1.26
C ARG A 171 5.54 4.40 -0.90
N SER A 172 6.54 4.46 -1.76
CA SER A 172 7.87 3.89 -1.51
C SER A 172 8.91 4.54 -2.40
N VAL A 173 10.16 4.39 -2.01
CA VAL A 173 11.33 4.84 -2.77
C VAL A 173 12.32 3.68 -2.91
N VAL A 174 12.90 3.53 -4.08
CA VAL A 174 13.98 2.58 -4.35
C VAL A 174 15.29 3.21 -3.93
N VAL A 175 16.02 2.54 -3.05
CA VAL A 175 17.33 2.98 -2.59
C VAL A 175 18.40 2.35 -3.46
N VAL A 176 19.28 3.17 -4.02
CA VAL A 176 20.34 2.71 -4.91
C VAL A 176 21.72 3.17 -4.46
N ASP A 177 22.74 2.40 -4.84
CA ASP A 177 24.14 2.77 -4.67
C ASP A 177 24.58 3.88 -5.66
N PRO A 178 25.82 4.38 -5.59
CA PRO A 178 26.33 5.37 -6.55
C PRO A 178 26.34 4.91 -8.02
N HIS A 179 26.30 3.61 -8.27
CA HIS A 179 26.30 3.02 -9.63
C HIS A 179 24.88 2.75 -10.15
N GLY A 180 23.85 2.90 -9.31
CA GLY A 180 22.46 2.66 -9.67
C GLY A 180 21.94 1.26 -9.29
N LYS A 181 22.79 0.42 -8.66
CA LYS A 181 22.38 -0.89 -8.19
C LYS A 181 21.37 -0.74 -7.04
N PRO A 182 20.22 -1.44 -7.07
CA PRO A 182 19.25 -1.41 -6.00
C PRO A 182 19.80 -2.05 -4.72
N LEU A 183 19.72 -1.32 -3.62
CA LEU A 183 20.13 -1.75 -2.29
C LEU A 183 18.92 -2.19 -1.45
N GLY A 184 17.76 -1.56 -1.65
CA GLY A 184 16.56 -1.81 -0.89
C GLY A 184 15.39 -0.98 -1.37
N VAL A 185 14.27 -1.17 -0.68
CA VAL A 185 13.06 -0.36 -0.83
C VAL A 185 12.71 0.21 0.54
N PHE A 186 12.36 1.48 0.58
CA PHE A 186 11.90 2.18 1.78
C PHE A 186 10.46 2.64 1.57
N SER A 187 9.61 2.40 2.57
CA SER A 187 8.17 2.68 2.53
C SER A 187 7.66 3.23 3.86
N GLY A 188 6.41 3.66 3.89
CA GLY A 188 5.77 4.14 5.12
C GLY A 188 5.73 3.10 6.25
N LEU A 189 5.67 1.80 5.92
CA LEU A 189 5.71 0.72 6.92
C LEU A 189 7.03 0.63 7.65
N ASP A 190 8.14 0.87 6.95
CA ASP A 190 9.46 0.84 7.56
C ASP A 190 9.58 1.93 8.63
N LEU A 191 8.88 3.06 8.43
CA LEU A 191 8.78 4.14 9.43
C LEU A 191 7.96 3.73 10.65
N LEU A 192 6.80 3.11 10.45
CA LEU A 192 5.93 2.67 11.56
C LEU A 192 6.60 1.58 12.40
N SER A 193 7.48 0.80 11.80
CA SER A 193 8.22 -0.29 12.45
C SER A 193 9.48 0.19 13.17
N PHE A 194 9.84 1.46 13.05
CA PHE A 194 11.06 2.00 13.66
C PHE A 194 10.88 2.12 15.18
N PRO A 195 11.80 1.52 15.98
CA PRO A 195 11.60 1.36 17.43
C PRO A 195 11.62 2.67 18.23
N ASP A 196 12.17 3.74 17.68
CA ASP A 196 12.28 5.04 18.34
C ASP A 196 11.43 6.10 17.63
N GLN A 197 10.10 5.94 17.73
CA GLN A 197 9.13 6.83 17.09
C GLN A 197 9.14 8.27 17.68
N GLU A 198 9.81 8.52 18.80
CA GLU A 198 9.87 9.86 19.38
C GLU A 198 10.81 10.80 18.63
N ARG A 199 11.79 10.25 17.91
CA ARG A 199 12.70 11.03 17.05
C ARG A 199 13.36 10.12 16.00
N ILE A 200 13.03 10.29 14.72
CA ILE A 200 13.99 9.97 13.68
C ILE A 200 14.81 11.25 13.44
N PRO A 201 16.08 11.29 13.86
CA PRO A 201 16.93 12.43 13.54
C PRO A 201 17.10 12.53 12.02
N ASP A 202 17.25 13.73 11.47
CA ASP A 202 17.63 13.95 10.07
C ASP A 202 18.91 13.21 9.66
N THR A 203 19.62 12.66 10.63
CA THR A 203 20.84 11.88 10.47
C THR A 203 20.62 10.39 10.22
N VAL A 204 19.42 9.84 10.46
CA VAL A 204 19.12 8.42 10.14
C VAL A 204 19.02 8.26 8.65
N LEU A 205 19.80 7.34 8.09
CA LEU A 205 19.82 7.07 6.67
C LEU A 205 18.76 6.03 6.30
N VAL A 206 18.22 6.13 5.08
CA VAL A 206 17.26 5.14 4.56
C VAL A 206 17.80 3.72 4.58
N THR A 207 19.12 3.54 4.46
CA THR A 207 19.81 2.24 4.51
C THR A 207 19.73 1.55 5.87
N GLU A 208 19.40 2.29 6.93
CA GLU A 208 19.27 1.75 8.29
C GLU A 208 17.88 1.17 8.57
N VAL A 209 16.90 1.57 7.74
CA VAL A 209 15.47 1.23 7.95
C VAL A 209 14.83 0.52 6.76
N MET A 210 15.42 0.61 5.56
CA MET A 210 14.90 -0.05 4.35
C MET A 210 14.89 -1.57 4.49
N HIS A 211 13.99 -2.23 3.77
CA HIS A 211 14.04 -3.68 3.61
C HIS A 211 14.79 -4.08 2.32
N PRO A 212 15.34 -5.31 2.26
CA PRO A 212 16.01 -5.80 1.06
C PRO A 212 15.10 -5.73 -0.16
N PRO A 213 15.65 -5.47 -1.37
CA PRO A 213 14.84 -5.40 -2.57
C PRO A 213 14.36 -6.79 -2.97
N LEU A 214 13.07 -6.92 -3.22
CA LEU A 214 12.52 -8.09 -3.90
C LEU A 214 12.56 -7.80 -5.40
N MET A 215 13.11 -8.72 -6.19
CA MET A 215 13.33 -8.52 -7.63
C MET A 215 12.67 -9.62 -8.44
N ILE A 216 12.10 -9.27 -9.60
CA ILE A 216 11.47 -10.18 -10.54
C ILE A 216 11.90 -9.85 -11.97
N ASP A 217 11.95 -10.88 -12.82
CA ASP A 217 12.22 -10.72 -14.25
C ASP A 217 11.04 -10.02 -14.95
N MET A 218 11.35 -9.17 -15.92
CA MET A 218 10.34 -8.50 -16.73
C MET A 218 9.46 -9.49 -17.52
N ASP A 219 9.97 -10.65 -17.85
CA ASP A 219 9.26 -11.71 -18.58
C ASP A 219 8.52 -12.70 -17.65
N ALA A 220 8.57 -12.48 -16.33
CA ALA A 220 7.79 -13.25 -15.37
C ALA A 220 6.28 -12.94 -15.51
N THR A 221 5.45 -13.86 -15.04
CA THR A 221 3.98 -13.72 -15.08
C THR A 221 3.46 -12.91 -13.88
N LEU A 222 2.28 -12.31 -14.02
CA LEU A 222 1.60 -11.66 -12.89
C LEU A 222 1.27 -12.63 -11.76
N GLN A 223 1.04 -13.91 -12.09
CA GLN A 223 0.84 -14.96 -11.10
C GLN A 223 2.09 -15.18 -10.23
N GLU A 224 3.26 -15.23 -10.86
CA GLU A 224 4.55 -15.33 -10.14
C GLU A 224 4.79 -14.09 -9.28
N ALA A 225 4.48 -12.89 -9.80
CA ALA A 225 4.58 -11.65 -9.04
C ALA A 225 3.64 -11.66 -7.82
N ALA A 226 2.37 -12.08 -7.99
CA ALA A 226 1.41 -12.19 -6.90
C ALA A 226 1.88 -13.19 -5.84
N GLN A 227 2.35 -14.38 -6.26
CA GLN A 227 2.87 -15.40 -5.35
C GLN A 227 4.10 -14.88 -4.57
N MET A 228 5.01 -14.20 -5.24
CA MET A 228 6.20 -13.62 -4.61
C MET A 228 5.83 -12.53 -3.58
N MET A 229 4.82 -11.69 -3.87
CA MET A 229 4.32 -10.70 -2.92
C MET A 229 3.73 -11.35 -1.66
N ILE A 230 3.01 -12.46 -1.82
CA ILE A 230 2.45 -13.24 -0.70
C ILE A 230 3.54 -13.85 0.15
N ASP A 231 4.46 -14.59 -0.46
CA ASP A 231 5.50 -15.36 0.23
C ASP A 231 6.44 -14.48 1.05
N HIS A 232 6.69 -13.27 0.57
CA HIS A 232 7.60 -12.33 1.23
C HIS A 232 6.87 -11.22 2.02
N HIS A 233 5.54 -11.19 2.04
CA HIS A 233 4.73 -10.13 2.67
C HIS A 233 5.08 -8.72 2.18
N HIS A 234 5.42 -8.59 0.90
CA HIS A 234 5.73 -7.33 0.25
C HIS A 234 4.69 -6.96 -0.80
N HIS A 235 4.40 -5.68 -0.93
CA HIS A 235 3.41 -5.16 -1.87
C HIS A 235 4.04 -4.53 -3.11
N ARG A 236 5.38 -4.62 -3.23
CA ARG A 236 6.16 -4.08 -4.36
C ARG A 236 7.36 -4.94 -4.64
N ILE A 237 7.63 -5.10 -5.92
CA ILE A 237 8.75 -5.87 -6.45
C ILE A 237 9.43 -5.00 -7.50
N LEU A 238 10.76 -4.95 -7.49
CA LEU A 238 11.56 -4.30 -8.52
C LEU A 238 11.61 -5.20 -9.75
N VAL A 239 11.31 -4.63 -10.91
CA VAL A 239 11.40 -5.34 -12.18
C VAL A 239 12.78 -5.11 -12.77
N VAL A 240 13.48 -6.17 -13.09
CA VAL A 240 14.86 -6.14 -13.59
C VAL A 240 14.98 -6.86 -14.91
N ASP A 241 16.00 -6.47 -15.69
CA ASP A 241 16.49 -7.27 -16.78
C ASP A 241 17.51 -8.29 -16.19
N PRO A 242 17.28 -9.59 -16.31
CA PRO A 242 18.17 -10.60 -15.74
C PRO A 242 19.59 -10.53 -16.32
N THR A 243 19.75 -9.93 -17.50
CA THR A 243 21.08 -9.74 -18.13
C THR A 243 21.83 -8.53 -17.58
N HIS A 244 21.15 -7.65 -16.84
CA HIS A 244 21.65 -6.40 -16.28
C HIS A 244 21.21 -6.16 -14.83
N ALA A 245 21.19 -7.19 -14.01
CA ALA A 245 20.68 -7.15 -12.63
C ALA A 245 21.41 -6.16 -11.69
N ASP A 246 22.60 -5.70 -12.05
CA ASP A 246 23.36 -4.67 -11.31
C ASP A 246 23.08 -3.22 -11.77
N SER A 247 22.14 -3.02 -12.69
CA SER A 247 21.70 -1.71 -13.17
C SER A 247 20.47 -1.20 -12.42
N LEU A 248 20.04 0.01 -12.74
CA LEU A 248 18.74 0.53 -12.28
C LEU A 248 17.62 -0.44 -12.68
N PRO A 249 16.64 -0.68 -11.82
CA PRO A 249 15.44 -1.44 -12.19
C PRO A 249 14.75 -0.85 -13.42
N LEU A 250 14.18 -1.71 -14.26
CA LEU A 250 13.38 -1.29 -15.42
C LEU A 250 12.08 -0.64 -14.98
N GLY A 251 11.56 -1.07 -13.84
CA GLY A 251 10.31 -0.56 -13.29
C GLY A 251 10.01 -1.16 -11.92
N VAL A 252 8.80 -0.93 -11.47
CA VAL A 252 8.23 -1.49 -10.24
C VAL A 252 6.88 -2.06 -10.54
N ILE A 253 6.59 -3.25 -10.02
CA ILE A 253 5.23 -3.80 -10.00
C ILE A 253 4.72 -3.84 -8.57
N SER A 254 3.49 -3.36 -8.35
CA SER A 254 2.83 -3.36 -7.05
C SER A 254 1.59 -4.24 -7.03
N SER A 255 1.12 -4.59 -5.84
CA SER A 255 -0.17 -5.27 -5.67
C SER A 255 -1.34 -4.52 -6.31
N PHE A 256 -1.27 -3.18 -6.36
CA PHE A 256 -2.28 -2.37 -7.02
C PHE A 256 -2.28 -2.55 -8.54
N ASP A 257 -1.10 -2.63 -9.17
CA ASP A 257 -0.96 -2.86 -10.60
C ASP A 257 -1.52 -4.24 -10.97
N VAL A 258 -1.16 -5.27 -10.20
CA VAL A 258 -1.65 -6.64 -10.40
C VAL A 258 -3.18 -6.71 -10.26
N VAL A 259 -3.76 -6.07 -9.26
CA VAL A 259 -5.22 -6.08 -9.04
C VAL A 259 -5.95 -5.24 -10.08
N SER A 260 -5.33 -4.17 -10.58
CA SER A 260 -5.90 -3.34 -11.66
C SER A 260 -6.17 -4.13 -12.93
N GLU A 261 -5.39 -5.18 -13.21
CA GLU A 261 -5.65 -6.09 -14.34
C GLU A 261 -6.98 -6.87 -14.19
N MET A 262 -7.42 -7.16 -12.96
CA MET A 262 -8.74 -7.79 -12.76
C MET A 262 -9.91 -6.88 -13.19
N ALA A 263 -9.72 -5.57 -13.14
CA ALA A 263 -10.72 -4.58 -13.50
C ALA A 263 -10.86 -4.37 -15.02
N ARG A 264 -9.92 -4.84 -15.83
CA ARG A 264 -9.93 -4.65 -17.30
C ARG A 264 -11.08 -5.41 -17.93
N PRO A 265 -11.76 -4.82 -18.94
CA PRO A 265 -12.89 -5.47 -19.63
C PRO A 265 -12.55 -6.79 -20.32
N ASP A 266 -11.29 -6.95 -20.72
CA ASP A 266 -10.76 -8.14 -21.39
C ASP A 266 -10.12 -9.15 -20.41
N SER A 267 -10.15 -8.86 -19.12
CA SER A 267 -9.63 -9.72 -18.07
C SER A 267 -10.40 -11.04 -17.98
N VAL A 268 -9.69 -12.13 -17.68
CA VAL A 268 -10.31 -13.45 -17.45
C VAL A 268 -11.27 -13.44 -16.26
N TRP A 269 -11.13 -12.52 -15.32
CA TRP A 269 -12.06 -12.34 -14.19
C TRP A 269 -13.38 -11.65 -14.58
N GLN A 270 -13.44 -10.99 -15.76
CA GLN A 270 -14.66 -10.35 -16.26
C GLN A 270 -15.48 -11.29 -17.14
N GLN A 271 -14.93 -12.43 -17.55
CA GLN A 271 -15.54 -13.38 -18.49
C GLN A 271 -16.24 -14.57 -17.77
N GLY A 272 -16.50 -14.44 -16.47
CA GLY A 272 -17.11 -15.45 -15.62
C GLY A 272 -18.64 -15.47 -15.66
#